data_020bac36b8bc2eb5fb1c2ce93f9a6802
#
_entry.id   020bac36b8bc2eb5fb1c2ce93f9a6802
#
_cell.length_a   1.000
_cell.length_b   1.000
_cell.length_c   1.000
_cell.angle_alpha   90.00
_cell.angle_beta   90.00
_cell.angle_gamma   90.00
#
_symmetry.space_group_name_H-M   'P 1'
#
loop_
_entity.id
_entity.type
_entity.pdbx_description
1 polymer ?
#
loop_
_entity_poly.entity_id
_entity_poly.type
_entity_poly.pdbx_seq_one_letter_code
_entity_poly.pdbx_strand_id
1 'polypeptide(L)' 'MNNGLPIEEAAFILNVSKNYVYRLIREEKLEVVGINPITVSSKSVVRRLVSLQPFLEYAVPSRLDYAVKQHEVQGW' A
#
# COMPACT_ATOMS: atom_id res chain seq x y z
N MET A 1 -6.19 -19.36 -3.58
CA MET A 1 -5.15 -18.46 -3.14
C MET A 1 -5.73 -17.19 -2.54
N ASN A 2 -5.26 -16.83 -1.40
CA ASN A 2 -5.77 -15.67 -0.70
C ASN A 2 -5.03 -14.41 -1.16
N ASN A 3 -5.77 -13.45 -1.67
CA ASN A 3 -5.18 -12.19 -2.12
C ASN A 3 -5.33 -11.08 -1.09
N GLY A 4 -5.73 -11.42 0.11
CA GLY A 4 -5.96 -10.43 1.14
C GLY A 4 -4.67 -10.01 1.82
N LEU A 5 -4.55 -8.72 2.07
CA LEU A 5 -3.44 -8.16 2.82
C LEU A 5 -3.98 -7.63 4.14
N PRO A 6 -3.29 -7.92 5.24
CA PRO A 6 -3.66 -7.28 6.51
C PRO A 6 -3.56 -5.77 6.41
N ILE A 7 -4.31 -5.10 7.25
CA ILE A 7 -4.31 -3.63 7.24
C ILE A 7 -2.90 -3.09 7.44
N GLU A 8 -2.12 -3.72 8.31
CA GLU A 8 -0.77 -3.27 8.58
C GLU A 8 0.11 -3.35 7.35
N GLU A 9 -0.03 -4.42 6.58
CA GLU A 9 0.76 -4.56 5.36
C GLU A 9 0.35 -3.55 4.32
N ALA A 10 -0.94 -3.34 4.15
CA ALA A 10 -1.42 -2.35 3.22
C ALA A 10 -0.91 -0.96 3.59
N ALA A 11 -0.95 -0.64 4.88
CA ALA A 11 -0.44 0.64 5.35
C ALA A 11 1.05 0.78 5.04
N PHE A 12 1.79 -0.29 5.23
CA PHE A 12 3.23 -0.27 4.96
C PHE A 12 3.50 -0.04 3.47
N ILE A 13 2.80 -0.79 2.62
CA ILE A 13 3.00 -0.69 1.18
C ILE A 13 2.66 0.70 0.69
N LEU A 14 1.55 1.25 1.16
CA LEU A 14 1.11 2.58 0.74
C LEU A 14 1.82 3.69 1.49
N ASN A 15 2.54 3.34 2.54
CA ASN A 15 3.26 4.29 3.38
C ASN A 15 2.31 5.32 4.00
N VAL A 16 1.27 4.81 4.60
CA VAL A 16 0.27 5.63 5.29
C VAL A 16 -0.04 4.97 6.62
N SER A 17 -0.76 5.68 7.47
CA SER A 17 -1.18 5.13 8.74
C SER A 17 -2.29 4.12 8.55
N LYS A 18 -2.48 3.26 9.55
CA LYS A 18 -3.59 2.32 9.52
C LYS A 18 -4.92 3.06 9.47
N ASN A 19 -5.01 4.17 10.16
CA ASN A 19 -6.24 4.96 10.14
C ASN A 19 -6.56 5.44 8.74
N TYR A 20 -5.54 5.80 8.00
CA TYR A 20 -5.74 6.24 6.63
C TYR A 20 -6.21 5.08 5.76
N VAL A 21 -5.69 3.87 6.00
CA VAL A 21 -6.15 2.70 5.27
C VAL A 21 -7.63 2.47 5.54
N TYR A 22 -8.06 2.59 6.79
CA TYR A 22 -9.47 2.46 7.11
C TYR A 22 -10.30 3.52 6.41
N ARG A 23 -9.75 4.71 6.28
CA ARG A 23 -10.43 5.78 5.57
C ARG A 23 -10.60 5.42 4.09
N LEU A 24 -9.56 4.86 3.49
CA LEU A 24 -9.64 4.44 2.10
C LEU A 24 -10.69 3.36 1.91
N ILE A 25 -10.83 2.48 2.91
CA ILE A 25 -11.86 1.45 2.86
C ILE A 25 -13.24 2.11 2.90
N ARG A 26 -13.41 3.07 3.78
CA ARG A 26 -14.71 3.75 3.89
C ARG A 26 -15.04 4.50 2.62
N GLU A 27 -14.04 5.02 1.94
CA GLU A 27 -14.24 5.74 0.69
C GLU A 27 -14.29 4.81 -0.51
N GLU A 28 -14.26 3.51 -0.26
CA GLU A 28 -14.34 2.49 -1.30
C GLU A 28 -13.19 2.57 -2.29
N LYS A 29 -12.05 3.01 -1.83
CA LYS A 29 -10.85 3.04 -2.66
C LYS A 29 -10.00 1.81 -2.47
N LEU A 30 -10.28 1.01 -1.46
CA LEU A 30 -9.68 -0.29 -1.24
C LEU A 30 -10.79 -1.29 -1.04
N GLU A 31 -10.59 -2.48 -1.55
CA GLU A 31 -11.59 -3.53 -1.49
C GLU A 31 -11.31 -4.46 -0.33
N VAL A 32 -12.29 -4.65 0.54
CA VAL A 32 -12.19 -5.58 1.65
C VAL A 32 -12.53 -6.98 1.15
N VAL A 33 -11.64 -7.93 1.40
CA VAL A 33 -11.86 -9.30 0.98
C VAL A 33 -11.96 -10.26 2.15
N GLY A 34 -11.68 -9.79 3.36
CA GLY A 34 -11.83 -10.59 4.57
C GLY A 34 -12.23 -9.69 5.71
N ILE A 35 -12.99 -10.23 6.65
CA ILE A 35 -13.53 -9.40 7.72
C ILE A 35 -12.91 -9.71 9.07
N ASN A 36 -12.50 -10.93 9.29
CA ASN A 36 -12.06 -11.31 10.63
C ASN A 36 -10.73 -12.05 10.56
N PRO A 37 -9.61 -11.37 10.56
CA PRO A 37 -9.43 -9.91 10.61
C PRO A 37 -9.70 -9.24 9.27
N ILE A 38 -9.83 -7.94 9.28
CA ILE A 38 -10.06 -7.21 8.05
C ILE A 38 -8.83 -7.30 7.16
N THR A 39 -9.03 -7.72 5.94
CA THR A 39 -7.98 -7.75 4.94
C THR A 39 -8.50 -7.08 3.68
N VAL A 40 -7.58 -6.51 2.92
CA VAL A 40 -7.93 -5.81 1.69
C VAL A 40 -7.30 -6.52 0.51
N SER A 41 -7.90 -6.36 -0.65
CA SER A 41 -7.41 -6.98 -1.87
C SER A 41 -6.05 -6.43 -2.22
N SER A 42 -5.08 -7.32 -2.46
CA SER A 42 -3.77 -6.87 -2.89
C SER A 42 -3.85 -6.14 -4.21
N LYS A 43 -4.79 -6.54 -5.06
CA LYS A 43 -4.99 -5.89 -6.33
C LYS A 43 -5.42 -4.42 -6.15
N SER A 44 -6.30 -4.17 -5.19
CA SER A 44 -6.74 -2.79 -4.94
C SER A 44 -5.62 -1.96 -4.33
N VAL A 45 -4.78 -2.57 -3.50
CA VAL A 45 -3.63 -1.87 -2.93
C VAL A 45 -2.65 -1.48 -4.03
N VAL A 46 -2.36 -2.41 -4.93
CA VAL A 46 -1.45 -2.12 -6.03
C VAL A 46 -2.03 -1.02 -6.93
N ARG A 47 -3.32 -1.11 -7.19
CA ARG A 47 -3.98 -0.08 -8.01
C ARG A 47 -3.87 1.28 -7.37
N ARG A 48 -4.05 1.34 -6.06
CA ARG A 48 -3.93 2.61 -5.35
C ARG A 48 -2.51 3.14 -5.39
N LEU A 49 -1.55 2.26 -5.21
CA LEU A 49 -0.15 2.63 -5.26
C LEU A 49 0.21 3.20 -6.63
N VAL A 50 -0.22 2.52 -7.68
CA VAL A 50 0.05 2.96 -9.05
C VAL A 50 -0.56 4.34 -9.32
N SER A 51 -1.75 4.57 -8.79
CA SER A 51 -2.42 5.86 -9.01
C SER A 51 -1.68 7.00 -8.35
N LEU A 52 -0.88 6.72 -7.32
CA LEU A 52 -0.09 7.75 -6.66
C LEU A 52 1.28 7.94 -7.30
N GLN A 53 1.74 6.95 -8.03
CA GLN A 53 3.10 6.93 -8.54
C GLN A 53 3.44 8.08 -9.48
N PRO A 54 2.60 8.41 -10.47
CA PRO A 54 2.95 9.51 -11.37
C PRO A 54 3.19 10.82 -10.64
N PHE A 55 2.41 11.05 -9.60
CA PHE A 55 2.56 12.24 -8.82
C PHE A 55 3.89 12.23 -8.06
N LEU A 56 4.20 11.10 -7.46
CA LEU A 56 5.41 10.97 -6.66
C LEU A 56 6.66 11.01 -7.50
N GLU A 57 6.57 10.52 -8.72
CA GLU A 57 7.74 10.51 -9.61
C GLU A 57 8.29 11.90 -9.87
N TYR A 58 7.42 12.88 -9.93
CA TYR A 58 7.84 14.22 -10.25
C TYR A 58 8.26 15.02 -9.02
N ALA A 59 7.62 14.76 -7.92
CA ALA A 59 7.86 15.56 -6.72
C ALA A 59 9.05 15.03 -5.94
N VAL A 60 8.97 13.77 -5.53
CA VAL A 60 10.02 13.11 -4.77
C VAL A 60 9.97 11.65 -5.14
N PRO A 61 11.06 10.92 -4.93
CA PRO A 61 11.03 9.48 -5.12
C PRO A 61 9.96 8.88 -4.22
N SER A 62 9.23 7.92 -4.73
CA SER A 62 8.23 7.26 -3.92
C SER A 62 8.91 6.56 -2.76
N ARG A 63 8.15 6.40 -1.68
CA ARG A 63 8.68 5.68 -0.52
C ARG A 63 9.01 4.26 -0.88
N LEU A 64 8.28 3.71 -1.82
CA LEU A 64 8.57 2.35 -2.26
C LEU A 64 9.93 2.30 -2.96
N ASP A 65 10.19 3.25 -3.85
CA ASP A 65 11.49 3.32 -4.50
C ASP A 65 12.60 3.51 -3.50
N TYR A 66 12.38 4.37 -2.54
CA TYR A 66 13.36 4.62 -1.52
C TYR A 66 13.64 3.35 -0.72
N ALA A 67 12.61 2.62 -0.36
CA ALA A 67 12.78 1.39 0.40
C ALA A 67 13.52 0.35 -0.41
N VAL A 68 13.23 0.25 -1.70
CA VAL A 68 13.93 -0.69 -2.56
C VAL A 68 15.40 -0.34 -2.65
N LYS A 69 15.71 0.93 -2.85
CA LYS A 69 17.09 1.36 -2.93
C LYS A 69 17.84 1.14 -1.62
N GLN A 70 17.18 1.41 -0.52
CA GLN A 70 17.77 1.15 0.79
C GLN A 70 18.09 -0.31 0.95
N HIS A 71 17.18 -1.14 0.50
CA HIS A 71 17.35 -2.58 0.59
C HIS A 71 18.53 -3.03 -0.25
N GLU A 72 18.64 -2.50 -1.44
CA GLU A 72 19.74 -2.83 -2.32
C GLU A 72 21.08 -2.43 -1.70
N VAL A 73 21.12 -1.22 -1.18
CA VAL A 73 22.36 -0.74 -0.57
C VAL A 73 22.74 -1.59 0.63
N GLN A 74 21.75 -1.92 1.46
CA GLN A 74 22.00 -2.70 2.64
C GLN A 74 22.29 -4.16 2.33
N GLY A 75 21.87 -4.64 1.20
CA GLY A 75 22.09 -6.00 0.80
C GLY A 75 23.48 -6.24 0.25
N TRP A 76 24.27 -5.20 0.12
CA TRP A 76 25.64 -5.34 -0.39
C TRP A 76 26.58 -5.79 0.72
#